data_291fcb199b433394829f07b49049c63b
#
_entry.id   291fcb199b433394829f07b49049c63b
#
_cell.length_a   1.000
_cell.length_b   1.000
_cell.length_c   1.000
_cell.angle_alpha   90.00
_cell.angle_beta   90.00
_cell.angle_gamma   90.00
#
_symmetry.space_group_name_H-M   'P 1'
#
loop_
_entity.id
_entity.type
_entity.pdbx_description
1 polymer ?
#
loop_
_entity_poly.entity_id
_entity_poly.type
_entity_poly.pdbx_seq_one_letter_code
_entity_poly.pdbx_strand_id
1 'polypeptide(L)'
;MARVLCTTCAAYFTAELPPDVLQDGPGTRKYGYSACALMAIYKYFAGLPFYRQSSIQKLLGVKISASTVFDQVELVCNAIYPVFHHLLNLSADAVHYAIDDTTHRILDAKPIEKKIRNSDKTQLRCGVYTSGVIATTKNNQHIVLFETNIGHAGEFIDSILQNRSQSSAQPIIMSDALASNRPTVRETMGSLCNSHARLQFVDVINHFPEEVEHILTRYGEIWSHEHHVEEQQLSVAKRLEYHQTHSL
;
A
#
# COMPACT_ATOMS: atom_id res chain seq x y z
N MET A 1 8.39 -35.30 -11.22
CA MET A 1 8.22 -36.31 -12.30
C MET A 1 9.07 -37.52 -11.97
N ALA A 2 8.50 -38.72 -12.02
CA ALA A 2 9.26 -39.93 -11.91
C ALA A 2 10.01 -40.18 -13.25
N ARG A 3 11.31 -40.42 -13.17
CA ARG A 3 12.12 -40.86 -14.30
C ARG A 3 12.37 -42.35 -14.16
N VAL A 4 12.11 -43.07 -15.21
CA VAL A 4 12.34 -44.51 -15.27
C VAL A 4 13.56 -44.76 -16.17
N LEU A 5 14.56 -45.47 -15.62
CA LEU A 5 15.72 -45.87 -16.38
C LEU A 5 15.41 -47.24 -17.04
N CYS A 6 15.50 -47.28 -18.34
CA CYS A 6 15.50 -48.59 -19.05
C CYS A 6 16.84 -49.31 -18.81
N THR A 7 16.81 -50.47 -18.17
CA THR A 7 18.03 -51.26 -17.88
C THR A 7 18.60 -51.92 -19.14
N THR A 8 17.83 -52.00 -20.23
CA THR A 8 18.28 -52.60 -21.48
C THR A 8 19.03 -51.61 -22.37
N CYS A 9 18.55 -50.35 -22.48
CA CYS A 9 19.14 -49.36 -23.37
C CYS A 9 19.78 -48.16 -22.63
N ALA A 10 19.75 -48.14 -21.29
CA ALA A 10 20.22 -47.07 -20.42
C ALA A 10 19.58 -45.68 -20.69
N ALA A 11 18.48 -45.65 -21.37
CA ALA A 11 17.73 -44.41 -21.63
C ALA A 11 16.77 -44.06 -20.46
N TYR A 12 16.65 -42.79 -20.19
CA TYR A 12 15.67 -42.29 -19.22
C TYR A 12 14.36 -41.93 -19.93
N PHE A 13 13.26 -42.45 -19.40
CA PHE A 13 11.92 -42.09 -19.81
C PHE A 13 11.26 -41.25 -18.75
N THR A 14 10.62 -40.15 -19.17
CA THR A 14 9.88 -39.26 -18.29
C THR A 14 8.44 -39.21 -18.83
N ALA A 15 7.45 -39.38 -17.96
CA ALA A 15 6.06 -39.22 -18.37
C ALA A 15 5.82 -37.76 -18.81
N GLU A 16 4.94 -37.59 -19.80
CA GLU A 16 4.44 -36.28 -20.18
C GLU A 16 3.63 -35.68 -19.04
N LEU A 17 3.68 -34.35 -18.93
CA LEU A 17 2.83 -33.64 -17.97
C LEU A 17 1.39 -33.62 -18.46
N PRO A 18 0.40 -33.74 -17.55
CA PRO A 18 -0.99 -33.50 -17.88
C PRO A 18 -1.22 -32.14 -18.54
N PRO A 19 -2.17 -32.01 -19.47
CA PRO A 19 -2.43 -30.76 -20.19
C PRO A 19 -2.73 -29.55 -19.30
N ASP A 20 -3.46 -29.75 -18.21
CA ASP A 20 -3.78 -28.74 -17.21
C ASP A 20 -2.55 -28.20 -16.49
N VAL A 21 -1.56 -29.08 -16.23
CA VAL A 21 -0.25 -28.67 -15.65
C VAL A 21 0.56 -27.85 -16.65
N LEU A 22 0.49 -28.22 -17.96
CA LEU A 22 1.19 -27.47 -19.02
C LEU A 22 0.56 -26.08 -19.24
N GLN A 23 -0.74 -25.94 -19.02
CA GLN A 23 -1.45 -24.65 -19.11
C GLN A 23 -1.07 -23.69 -17.97
N ASP A 24 -0.72 -24.21 -16.79
CA ASP A 24 -0.32 -23.43 -15.63
C ASP A 24 1.18 -23.00 -15.67
N GLY A 25 1.81 -23.11 -16.80
CA GLY A 25 3.17 -22.59 -17.02
C GLY A 25 4.06 -23.55 -17.84
N PRO A 26 5.23 -23.10 -18.25
CA PRO A 26 6.16 -23.95 -19.01
C PRO A 26 6.58 -25.17 -18.19
N GLY A 27 6.51 -26.35 -18.78
CA GLY A 27 6.85 -27.63 -18.14
C GLY A 27 8.29 -27.74 -17.61
N THR A 28 9.13 -26.76 -17.89
CA THR A 28 10.49 -26.62 -17.35
C THR A 28 10.51 -25.98 -15.98
N ARG A 29 9.43 -25.33 -15.53
CA ARG A 29 9.34 -24.70 -14.20
C ARG A 29 8.86 -25.72 -13.17
N LYS A 30 9.41 -25.60 -11.95
CA LYS A 30 9.03 -26.45 -10.81
C LYS A 30 7.65 -26.05 -10.24
N TYR A 31 7.30 -24.77 -10.34
CA TYR A 31 6.05 -24.18 -9.83
C TYR A 31 5.30 -23.53 -10.98
N GLY A 32 4.01 -23.79 -11.09
CA GLY A 32 3.12 -23.15 -12.05
C GLY A 32 2.77 -21.71 -11.66
N TYR A 33 2.15 -21.00 -12.57
CA TYR A 33 1.77 -19.58 -12.34
C TYR A 33 0.77 -19.42 -11.20
N SER A 34 -0.19 -20.34 -11.06
CA SER A 34 -1.17 -20.34 -9.96
C SER A 34 -0.49 -20.48 -8.60
N ALA A 35 0.48 -21.38 -8.47
CA ALA A 35 1.26 -21.55 -7.23
C ALA A 35 2.06 -20.29 -6.88
N CYS A 36 2.71 -19.67 -7.85
CA CYS A 36 3.44 -18.42 -7.65
C CYS A 36 2.51 -17.27 -7.22
N ALA A 37 1.37 -17.13 -7.89
CA ALA A 37 0.35 -16.13 -7.55
C ALA A 37 -0.20 -16.34 -6.13
N LEU A 38 -0.48 -17.60 -5.74
CA LEU A 38 -0.96 -17.91 -4.39
C LEU A 38 0.08 -17.58 -3.31
N MET A 39 1.36 -17.83 -3.56
CA MET A 39 2.45 -17.44 -2.65
C MET A 39 2.51 -15.93 -2.45
N ALA A 40 2.30 -15.14 -3.52
CA ALA A 40 2.25 -13.69 -3.43
C ALA A 40 1.00 -13.20 -2.67
N ILE A 41 -0.18 -13.78 -2.92
CA ILE A 41 -1.43 -13.48 -2.19
C ILE A 41 -1.27 -13.79 -0.70
N TYR A 42 -0.70 -14.92 -0.34
CA TYR A 42 -0.43 -15.26 1.05
C TYR A 42 0.49 -14.26 1.73
N LYS A 43 1.51 -13.75 1.03
CA LYS A 43 2.43 -12.76 1.60
C LYS A 43 1.78 -11.40 1.78
N TYR A 44 1.15 -10.86 0.74
CA TYR A 44 0.74 -9.44 0.71
C TYR A 44 -0.70 -9.20 1.08
N PHE A 45 -1.60 -10.14 0.83
CA PHE A 45 -3.00 -10.04 1.21
C PHE A 45 -3.28 -10.68 2.57
N ALA A 46 -2.83 -11.92 2.78
CA ALA A 46 -3.06 -12.65 4.03
C ALA A 46 -2.01 -12.33 5.13
N GLY A 47 -1.00 -11.52 4.85
CA GLY A 47 0.05 -11.15 5.81
C GLY A 47 0.91 -12.32 6.28
N LEU A 48 1.01 -13.41 5.50
CA LEU A 48 1.71 -14.63 5.88
C LEU A 48 3.19 -14.60 5.46
N PRO A 49 4.15 -14.46 6.41
CA PRO A 49 5.57 -14.42 6.09
C PRO A 49 6.05 -15.69 5.36
N PHE A 50 7.09 -15.56 4.53
CA PHE A 50 7.63 -16.66 3.72
C PHE A 50 8.01 -17.89 4.55
N TYR A 51 8.61 -17.72 5.73
CA TYR A 51 8.95 -18.84 6.61
C TYR A 51 7.73 -19.58 7.13
N ARG A 52 6.60 -18.89 7.38
CA ARG A 52 5.33 -19.53 7.79
C ARG A 52 4.70 -20.27 6.62
N GLN A 53 4.75 -19.72 5.41
CA GLN A 53 4.30 -20.44 4.20
C GLN A 53 5.11 -21.75 4.04
N SER A 54 6.44 -21.69 4.18
CA SER A 54 7.32 -22.86 4.17
C SER A 54 6.92 -23.89 5.25
N SER A 55 6.62 -23.43 6.46
CA SER A 55 6.22 -24.31 7.57
C SER A 55 4.87 -24.99 7.31
N ILE A 56 3.88 -24.27 6.79
CA ILE A 56 2.57 -24.82 6.43
C ILE A 56 2.72 -25.85 5.31
N GLN A 57 3.46 -25.54 4.26
CA GLN A 57 3.69 -26.49 3.16
C GLN A 57 4.39 -27.76 3.63
N LYS A 58 5.33 -27.64 4.60
CA LYS A 58 5.97 -28.81 5.21
C LYS A 58 4.98 -29.70 5.96
N LEU A 59 3.99 -29.11 6.66
CA LEU A 59 2.93 -29.88 7.34
C LEU A 59 2.05 -30.63 6.33
N LEU A 60 1.85 -30.06 5.14
CA LEU A 60 1.12 -30.66 4.02
C LEU A 60 1.96 -31.66 3.21
N GLY A 61 3.17 -31.97 3.65
CA GLY A 61 4.07 -32.91 2.99
C GLY A 61 4.91 -32.32 1.85
N VAL A 62 4.78 -31.02 1.57
CA VAL A 62 5.54 -30.32 0.52
C VAL A 62 6.72 -29.59 1.13
N LYS A 63 7.93 -30.01 0.79
CA LYS A 63 9.15 -29.36 1.25
C LYS A 63 9.54 -28.21 0.30
N ILE A 64 9.26 -26.98 0.72
CA ILE A 64 9.68 -25.76 0.03
C ILE A 64 10.39 -24.84 1.02
N SER A 65 11.53 -24.27 0.66
CA SER A 65 12.25 -23.32 1.53
C SER A 65 11.63 -21.92 1.46
N ALA A 66 11.82 -21.11 2.51
CA ALA A 66 11.35 -19.71 2.52
C ALA A 66 12.00 -18.88 1.41
N SER A 67 13.29 -19.14 1.09
CA SER A 67 13.99 -18.50 -0.04
C SER A 67 13.34 -18.85 -1.38
N THR A 68 12.99 -20.13 -1.59
CA THR A 68 12.29 -20.53 -2.82
C THR A 68 10.92 -19.83 -2.94
N VAL A 69 10.18 -19.68 -1.83
CA VAL A 69 8.91 -18.94 -1.85
C VAL A 69 9.14 -17.48 -2.22
N PHE A 70 10.20 -16.86 -1.66
CA PHE A 70 10.60 -15.49 -2.01
C PHE A 70 10.91 -15.37 -3.52
N ASP A 71 11.74 -16.24 -4.08
CA ASP A 71 12.12 -16.22 -5.49
C ASP A 71 10.88 -16.33 -6.42
N GLN A 72 9.89 -17.16 -6.05
CA GLN A 72 8.65 -17.27 -6.84
C GLN A 72 7.79 -16.00 -6.75
N VAL A 73 7.71 -15.39 -5.56
CA VAL A 73 6.97 -14.14 -5.35
C VAL A 73 7.65 -12.98 -6.09
N GLU A 74 8.99 -12.92 -6.10
CA GLU A 74 9.74 -11.92 -6.86
C GLU A 74 9.43 -11.99 -8.37
N LEU A 75 9.32 -13.20 -8.94
CA LEU A 75 8.89 -13.36 -10.33
C LEU A 75 7.49 -12.78 -10.59
N VAL A 76 6.54 -12.98 -9.67
CA VAL A 76 5.20 -12.38 -9.77
C VAL A 76 5.28 -10.86 -9.69
N CYS A 77 6.02 -10.31 -8.72
CA CYS A 77 6.20 -8.87 -8.57
C CYS A 77 6.76 -8.24 -9.84
N ASN A 78 7.81 -8.84 -10.44
CA ASN A 78 8.41 -8.36 -11.68
C ASN A 78 7.42 -8.40 -12.85
N ALA A 79 6.57 -9.42 -12.92
CA ALA A 79 5.55 -9.56 -13.99
C ALA A 79 4.43 -8.51 -13.87
N ILE A 80 4.03 -8.12 -12.65
CA ILE A 80 2.96 -7.13 -12.42
C ILE A 80 3.47 -5.69 -12.30
N TYR A 81 4.79 -5.47 -12.27
CA TYR A 81 5.40 -4.15 -12.12
C TYR A 81 4.91 -3.10 -13.16
N PRO A 82 4.72 -3.45 -14.45
CA PRO A 82 4.12 -2.52 -15.41
C PRO A 82 2.71 -2.05 -15.04
N VAL A 83 1.92 -2.91 -14.38
CA VAL A 83 0.57 -2.56 -13.89
C VAL A 83 0.67 -1.52 -12.78
N PHE A 84 1.62 -1.69 -11.85
CA PHE A 84 1.88 -0.69 -10.81
C PHE A 84 2.23 0.68 -11.40
N HIS A 85 3.11 0.74 -12.39
CA HIS A 85 3.43 2.00 -13.09
C HIS A 85 2.23 2.61 -13.81
N HIS A 86 1.38 1.79 -14.39
CA HIS A 86 0.15 2.27 -15.01
C HIS A 86 -0.80 2.88 -13.97
N LEU A 87 -0.94 2.26 -12.81
CA LEU A 87 -1.74 2.78 -11.69
C LEU A 87 -1.17 4.09 -11.14
N LEU A 88 0.16 4.24 -11.03
CA LEU A 88 0.82 5.50 -10.68
C LEU A 88 0.43 6.63 -11.67
N ASN A 89 0.48 6.36 -12.96
CA ASN A 89 0.12 7.32 -13.98
C ASN A 89 -1.37 7.69 -13.93
N LEU A 90 -2.26 6.71 -13.75
CA LEU A 90 -3.69 6.95 -13.59
C LEU A 90 -4.01 7.78 -12.34
N SER A 91 -3.24 7.57 -11.26
CA SER A 91 -3.43 8.30 -10.01
C SER A 91 -2.98 9.77 -10.09
N ALA A 92 -2.13 10.14 -11.05
CA ALA A 92 -1.56 11.49 -11.15
C ALA A 92 -2.63 12.58 -11.29
N ASP A 93 -3.75 12.31 -11.96
CA ASP A 93 -4.86 13.25 -12.18
C ASP A 93 -6.03 13.07 -11.21
N ALA A 94 -5.84 12.34 -10.12
CA ALA A 94 -6.87 12.20 -9.08
C ALA A 94 -7.21 13.54 -8.43
N VAL A 95 -8.43 13.66 -7.90
CA VAL A 95 -8.94 14.90 -7.31
C VAL A 95 -8.66 14.99 -5.81
N HIS A 96 -8.53 13.83 -5.16
CA HIS A 96 -8.25 13.73 -3.73
C HIS A 96 -7.23 12.61 -3.47
N TYR A 97 -6.35 12.85 -2.51
CA TYR A 97 -5.40 11.85 -2.01
C TYR A 97 -5.48 11.81 -0.49
N ALA A 98 -5.58 10.59 0.06
CA ALA A 98 -5.29 10.35 1.46
C ALA A 98 -3.92 9.66 1.55
N ILE A 99 -3.01 10.21 2.34
CA ILE A 99 -1.64 9.73 2.45
C ILE A 99 -1.26 9.51 3.92
N ASP A 100 -0.49 8.46 4.16
CA ASP A 100 0.02 8.13 5.48
C ASP A 100 1.34 7.37 5.41
N ASP A 101 2.14 7.43 6.48
CA ASP A 101 3.42 6.76 6.62
C ASP A 101 3.42 5.77 7.78
N THR A 102 3.95 4.59 7.52
CA THR A 102 4.27 3.62 8.57
C THR A 102 5.77 3.36 8.62
N THR A 103 6.38 3.49 9.79
CA THR A 103 7.80 3.22 9.97
C THR A 103 8.11 1.75 9.87
N HIS A 104 9.18 1.41 9.15
CA HIS A 104 9.71 0.06 9.04
C HIS A 104 11.18 0.00 9.44
N ARG A 105 11.61 -1.17 9.88
CA ARG A 105 13.01 -1.47 10.14
C ARG A 105 13.49 -2.54 9.19
N ILE A 106 14.49 -2.20 8.36
CA ILE A 106 15.25 -3.16 7.57
C ILE A 106 16.58 -3.37 8.30
N LEU A 107 16.86 -4.60 8.75
CA LEU A 107 18.02 -4.89 9.62
C LEU A 107 19.35 -4.57 8.94
N ASP A 108 19.44 -4.80 7.63
CA ASP A 108 20.67 -4.59 6.83
C ASP A 108 20.66 -3.24 6.09
N ALA A 109 19.71 -2.33 6.39
CA ALA A 109 19.68 -1.02 5.78
C ALA A 109 20.91 -0.21 6.18
N LYS A 110 21.69 0.19 5.19
CA LYS A 110 22.81 1.10 5.39
C LYS A 110 22.31 2.53 5.41
N PRO A 111 22.82 3.39 6.33
CA PRO A 111 22.50 4.81 6.32
C PRO A 111 22.89 5.41 4.96
N ILE A 112 21.99 6.23 4.41
CA ILE A 112 22.27 7.00 3.21
C ILE A 112 22.19 8.49 3.52
N GLU A 113 23.06 9.28 2.89
CA GLU A 113 22.93 10.72 2.91
C GLU A 113 21.76 11.16 2.04
N LYS A 114 20.83 11.85 2.64
CA LYS A 114 19.68 12.43 1.95
C LYS A 114 19.56 13.90 2.23
N LYS A 115 19.32 14.71 1.19
CA LYS A 115 19.07 16.14 1.34
C LYS A 115 17.77 16.34 2.15
N ILE A 116 17.84 17.22 3.15
CA ILE A 116 16.66 17.60 3.91
C ILE A 116 15.75 18.40 2.97
N ARG A 117 14.49 18.03 2.93
CA ARG A 117 13.48 18.67 2.09
C ARG A 117 13.41 20.18 2.42
N ASN A 118 13.40 21.01 1.39
CA ASN A 118 13.41 22.47 1.51
C ASN A 118 14.64 23.07 2.24
N SER A 119 15.79 22.37 2.22
CA SER A 119 17.05 22.83 2.83
C SER A 119 18.23 22.37 2.00
N ASP A 120 19.34 23.12 2.09
CA ASP A 120 20.62 22.70 1.46
C ASP A 120 21.42 21.73 2.34
N LYS A 121 20.90 21.37 3.51
CA LYS A 121 21.55 20.43 4.42
C LYS A 121 21.27 19.00 4.04
N THR A 122 22.27 18.15 4.20
CA THR A 122 22.13 16.68 4.11
C THR A 122 22.03 16.07 5.50
N GLN A 123 21.30 14.99 5.61
CA GLN A 123 21.15 14.20 6.83
C GLN A 123 21.35 12.73 6.53
N LEU A 124 22.06 12.04 7.41
CA LEU A 124 22.17 10.59 7.35
C LEU A 124 20.83 9.97 7.79
N ARG A 125 20.19 9.21 6.89
CA ARG A 125 18.92 8.51 7.17
C ARG A 125 19.10 7.01 7.08
N CYS A 126 18.56 6.30 8.05
CA CYS A 126 18.48 4.83 8.09
C CYS A 126 17.04 4.32 8.33
N GLY A 127 16.10 5.24 8.58
CA GLY A 127 14.68 4.91 8.70
C GLY A 127 14.08 4.57 7.33
N VAL A 128 13.29 3.50 7.28
CA VAL A 128 12.51 3.11 6.11
C VAL A 128 11.03 3.29 6.43
N TYR A 129 10.30 3.88 5.51
CA TYR A 129 8.87 4.11 5.62
C TYR A 129 8.14 3.32 4.54
N THR A 130 6.97 2.79 4.86
CA THR A 130 6.00 2.42 3.84
C THR A 130 4.93 3.51 3.79
N SER A 131 4.92 4.22 2.70
CA SER A 131 3.94 5.26 2.41
C SER A 131 2.76 4.65 1.69
N GLY A 132 1.56 4.88 2.22
CA GLY A 132 0.29 4.53 1.60
C GLY A 132 -0.35 5.75 0.96
N VAL A 133 -0.88 5.60 -0.25
CA VAL A 133 -1.63 6.62 -0.97
C VAL A 133 -2.94 6.03 -1.46
N ILE A 134 -4.06 6.65 -1.12
CA ILE A 134 -5.37 6.38 -1.71
C ILE A 134 -5.71 7.58 -2.61
N ALA A 135 -5.65 7.38 -3.91
CA ALA A 135 -5.99 8.38 -4.90
C ALA A 135 -7.44 8.19 -5.37
N THR A 136 -8.27 9.20 -5.19
CA THR A 136 -9.66 9.20 -5.64
C THR A 136 -9.80 9.96 -6.95
N THR A 137 -10.21 9.28 -8.00
CA THR A 137 -10.39 9.85 -9.34
C THR A 137 -11.67 10.71 -9.43
N LYS A 138 -11.79 11.47 -10.52
CA LYS A 138 -13.02 12.24 -10.82
C LYS A 138 -14.29 11.38 -10.89
N ASN A 139 -14.14 10.08 -11.21
CA ASN A 139 -15.24 9.11 -11.28
C ASN A 139 -15.46 8.37 -9.95
N ASN A 140 -14.91 8.88 -8.86
CA ASN A 140 -14.99 8.29 -7.52
C ASN A 140 -14.40 6.86 -7.43
N GLN A 141 -13.44 6.52 -8.28
CA GLN A 141 -12.70 5.27 -8.22
C GLN A 141 -11.46 5.47 -7.33
N HIS A 142 -11.16 4.48 -6.51
CA HIS A 142 -9.98 4.51 -5.63
C HIS A 142 -8.84 3.70 -6.23
N ILE A 143 -7.66 4.31 -6.29
CA ILE A 143 -6.39 3.65 -6.62
C ILE A 143 -5.56 3.65 -5.36
N VAL A 144 -5.25 2.47 -4.84
CA VAL A 144 -4.45 2.29 -3.62
C VAL A 144 -3.04 1.90 -4.01
N LEU A 145 -2.07 2.68 -3.56
CA LEU A 145 -0.65 2.51 -3.86
C LEU A 145 0.17 2.47 -2.57
N PHE A 146 1.18 1.61 -2.55
CA PHE A 146 2.15 1.55 -1.47
C PHE A 146 3.55 1.61 -2.04
N GLU A 147 4.42 2.38 -1.38
CA GLU A 147 5.85 2.41 -1.66
C GLU A 147 6.63 2.29 -0.35
N THR A 148 7.63 1.40 -0.34
CA THR A 148 8.58 1.30 0.77
C THR A 148 9.90 1.95 0.38
N ASN A 149 10.26 3.05 1.03
CA ASN A 149 11.43 3.85 0.70
C ASN A 149 12.01 4.51 1.97
N ILE A 150 13.16 5.17 1.83
CA ILE A 150 13.78 6.02 2.86
C ILE A 150 13.10 7.40 2.91
N GLY A 151 12.23 7.71 1.94
CA GLY A 151 11.40 8.92 1.87
C GLY A 151 10.11 8.82 2.66
N HIS A 152 9.50 9.96 2.93
CA HIS A 152 8.17 10.09 3.52
C HIS A 152 7.07 10.10 2.44
N ALA A 153 5.79 9.97 2.86
CA ALA A 153 4.64 10.02 1.95
C ALA A 153 4.60 11.28 1.09
N GLY A 154 5.08 12.41 1.59
CA GLY A 154 5.18 13.63 0.80
C GLY A 154 6.16 13.53 -0.38
N GLU A 155 7.22 12.70 -0.29
CA GLU A 155 8.12 12.46 -1.42
C GLU A 155 7.48 11.49 -2.43
N PHE A 156 6.75 10.50 -1.94
CA PHE A 156 6.01 9.58 -2.80
C PHE A 156 4.89 10.30 -3.56
N ILE A 157 4.07 11.12 -2.88
CA ILE A 157 3.03 11.90 -3.55
C ILE A 157 3.63 12.92 -4.55
N ASP A 158 4.80 13.49 -4.26
CA ASP A 158 5.50 14.36 -5.22
C ASP A 158 5.85 13.60 -6.51
N SER A 159 6.31 12.34 -6.41
CA SER A 159 6.60 11.51 -7.59
C SER A 159 5.36 11.24 -8.45
N ILE A 160 4.19 11.06 -7.81
CA ILE A 160 2.90 10.91 -8.51
C ILE A 160 2.52 12.22 -9.20
N LEU A 161 2.58 13.35 -8.47
CA LEU A 161 2.16 14.66 -8.97
C LEU A 161 3.05 15.24 -10.06
N GLN A 162 4.29 14.77 -10.23
CA GLN A 162 5.16 15.14 -11.35
C GLN A 162 4.53 14.80 -12.70
N ASN A 163 3.76 13.72 -12.77
CA ASN A 163 3.08 13.27 -13.99
C ASN A 163 1.68 13.88 -14.16
N ARG A 164 1.25 14.77 -13.24
CA ARG A 164 -0.08 15.38 -13.30
C ARG A 164 -0.21 16.36 -14.45
N SER A 165 -1.32 16.28 -15.18
CA SER A 165 -1.67 17.22 -16.23
C SER A 165 -1.76 18.66 -15.69
N GLN A 166 -1.29 19.64 -16.49
CA GLN A 166 -1.38 21.05 -16.13
C GLN A 166 -2.83 21.57 -16.17
N SER A 167 -3.70 20.92 -16.92
CA SER A 167 -5.12 21.28 -17.03
C SER A 167 -5.97 20.73 -15.88
N SER A 168 -5.42 19.85 -15.05
CA SER A 168 -6.13 19.29 -13.89
C SER A 168 -6.22 20.30 -12.75
N ALA A 169 -7.42 20.40 -12.14
CA ALA A 169 -7.65 21.25 -10.98
C ALA A 169 -6.71 20.91 -9.82
N GLN A 170 -6.51 21.87 -8.91
CA GLN A 170 -5.72 21.68 -7.70
C GLN A 170 -6.26 20.52 -6.87
N PRO A 171 -5.44 19.50 -6.53
CA PRO A 171 -5.92 18.36 -5.77
C PRO A 171 -5.99 18.66 -4.27
N ILE A 172 -6.89 17.95 -3.58
CA ILE A 172 -6.94 17.93 -2.12
C ILE A 172 -6.05 16.79 -1.63
N ILE A 173 -5.18 17.09 -0.64
CA ILE A 173 -4.32 16.08 -0.02
C ILE A 173 -4.60 16.05 1.48
N MET A 174 -5.12 14.93 1.95
CA MET A 174 -5.36 14.65 3.34
C MET A 174 -4.20 13.85 3.93
N SER A 175 -3.61 14.36 5.00
CA SER A 175 -2.52 13.67 5.74
C SER A 175 -2.63 13.97 7.23
N ASP A 176 -1.73 13.38 8.02
CA ASP A 176 -1.44 13.88 9.36
C ASP A 176 -0.81 15.29 9.30
N ALA A 177 -0.56 15.89 10.46
CA ALA A 177 0.03 17.23 10.53
C ALA A 177 1.54 17.27 10.25
N LEU A 178 2.18 16.15 9.91
CA LEU A 178 3.62 16.05 9.71
C LEU A 178 4.05 16.84 8.46
N ALA A 179 4.95 17.79 8.62
CA ALA A 179 5.39 18.65 7.53
C ALA A 179 6.06 17.90 6.37
N SER A 180 6.71 16.76 6.65
CA SER A 180 7.33 15.89 5.63
C SER A 180 6.32 15.20 4.71
N ASN A 181 5.03 15.14 5.11
CA ASN A 181 3.95 14.57 4.31
C ASN A 181 3.31 15.57 3.35
N ARG A 182 3.73 16.84 3.38
CA ARG A 182 3.23 17.86 2.46
C ARG A 182 3.97 17.80 1.12
N PRO A 183 3.29 17.76 -0.03
CA PRO A 183 3.93 17.83 -1.33
C PRO A 183 4.58 19.20 -1.58
N THR A 184 5.57 19.23 -2.46
CA THR A 184 6.33 20.44 -2.81
C THR A 184 6.36 20.78 -4.28
N VAL A 185 6.09 19.80 -5.15
CA VAL A 185 6.22 19.95 -6.62
C VAL A 185 5.07 20.71 -7.24
N ARG A 186 3.91 20.79 -6.54
CA ARG A 186 2.72 21.50 -7.02
C ARG A 186 1.93 22.10 -5.87
N GLU A 187 1.17 23.15 -6.18
CA GLU A 187 0.17 23.67 -5.26
C GLU A 187 -0.95 22.65 -5.04
N THR A 188 -1.28 22.44 -3.78
CA THR A 188 -2.29 21.49 -3.34
C THR A 188 -3.13 22.11 -2.23
N MET A 189 -4.37 21.67 -2.11
CA MET A 189 -5.22 22.02 -0.98
C MET A 189 -4.95 21.00 0.13
N GLY A 190 -4.36 21.44 1.24
CA GLY A 190 -4.09 20.59 2.40
C GLY A 190 -5.34 20.36 3.23
N SER A 191 -5.57 19.11 3.63
CA SER A 191 -6.58 18.71 4.61
C SER A 191 -5.91 17.90 5.72
N LEU A 192 -6.29 18.14 6.97
CA LEU A 192 -5.76 17.38 8.11
C LEU A 192 -6.69 16.22 8.45
N CYS A 193 -6.08 15.08 8.76
CA CYS A 193 -6.82 13.88 9.12
C CYS A 193 -7.39 14.00 10.55
N ASN A 194 -8.71 14.01 10.66
CA ASN A 194 -9.39 14.07 11.95
C ASN A 194 -9.12 12.86 12.84
N SER A 195 -8.85 11.69 12.27
CA SER A 195 -8.48 10.50 13.04
C SER A 195 -7.14 10.68 13.76
N HIS A 196 -6.13 11.25 13.08
CA HIS A 196 -4.85 11.58 13.71
C HIS A 196 -4.99 12.68 14.77
N ALA A 197 -5.77 13.72 14.50
CA ALA A 197 -6.03 14.77 15.48
C ALA A 197 -6.72 14.22 16.74
N ARG A 198 -7.73 13.35 16.55
CA ARG A 198 -8.42 12.67 17.66
C ARG A 198 -7.46 11.85 18.53
N LEU A 199 -6.51 11.11 17.92
CA LEU A 199 -5.55 10.31 18.67
C LEU A 199 -4.69 11.16 19.61
N GLN A 200 -4.28 12.35 19.19
CA GLN A 200 -3.51 13.28 20.03
C GLN A 200 -4.27 13.68 21.32
N PHE A 201 -5.60 13.82 21.24
CA PHE A 201 -6.42 14.06 22.44
C PHE A 201 -6.52 12.81 23.30
N VAL A 202 -6.67 11.63 22.70
CA VAL A 202 -6.70 10.36 23.46
C VAL A 202 -5.40 10.13 24.24
N ASP A 203 -4.25 10.50 23.68
CA ASP A 203 -2.94 10.33 24.30
C ASP A 203 -2.79 11.14 25.59
N VAL A 204 -3.53 12.22 25.76
CA VAL A 204 -3.48 13.10 26.94
C VAL A 204 -4.66 12.93 27.91
N ILE A 205 -5.53 11.95 27.68
CA ILE A 205 -6.76 11.74 28.48
C ILE A 205 -6.51 11.59 29.98
N ASN A 206 -5.36 11.00 30.35
CA ASN A 206 -4.99 10.83 31.77
C ASN A 206 -4.66 12.15 32.48
N HIS A 207 -4.34 13.20 31.72
CA HIS A 207 -4.00 14.52 32.25
C HIS A 207 -5.17 15.51 32.18
N PHE A 208 -6.05 15.36 31.20
CA PHE A 208 -7.15 16.28 30.88
C PHE A 208 -8.44 15.49 30.56
N PRO A 209 -8.98 14.68 31.50
CA PRO A 209 -10.08 13.77 31.20
C PRO A 209 -11.37 14.47 30.77
N GLU A 210 -11.76 15.57 31.42
CA GLU A 210 -13.00 16.28 31.14
C GLU A 210 -12.93 17.01 29.77
N GLU A 211 -11.81 17.69 29.49
CA GLU A 211 -11.59 18.40 28.23
C GLU A 211 -11.53 17.42 27.06
N VAL A 212 -10.87 16.28 27.25
CA VAL A 212 -10.78 15.23 26.21
C VAL A 212 -12.14 14.60 25.97
N GLU A 213 -12.91 14.28 27.01
CA GLU A 213 -14.28 13.75 26.87
C GLU A 213 -15.16 14.72 26.07
N HIS A 214 -15.08 16.02 26.36
CA HIS A 214 -15.81 17.04 25.61
C HIS A 214 -15.44 17.01 24.12
N ILE A 215 -14.14 16.98 23.79
CA ILE A 215 -13.67 16.98 22.40
C ILE A 215 -14.05 15.67 21.69
N LEU A 216 -13.89 14.51 22.34
CA LEU A 216 -14.28 13.22 21.75
C LEU A 216 -15.78 13.13 21.49
N THR A 217 -16.61 13.74 22.36
CA THR A 217 -18.05 13.86 22.11
C THR A 217 -18.34 14.66 20.84
N ARG A 218 -17.65 15.78 20.60
CA ARG A 218 -17.79 16.57 19.38
C ARG A 218 -17.35 15.79 18.12
N TYR A 219 -16.27 15.03 18.20
CA TYR A 219 -15.90 14.12 17.10
C TYR A 219 -17.00 13.08 16.83
N GLY A 220 -17.61 12.52 17.89
CA GLY A 220 -18.73 11.59 17.76
C GLY A 220 -19.94 12.21 17.03
N GLU A 221 -20.27 13.46 17.35
CA GLU A 221 -21.34 14.22 16.67
C GLU A 221 -21.02 14.42 15.19
N ILE A 222 -19.79 14.85 14.85
CA ILE A 222 -19.36 15.04 13.45
C ILE A 222 -19.47 13.74 12.65
N TRP A 223 -19.04 12.60 13.22
CA TRP A 223 -19.14 11.31 12.55
C TRP A 223 -20.59 10.80 12.44
N SER A 224 -21.44 11.11 13.41
CA SER A 224 -22.87 10.84 13.32
C SER A 224 -23.52 11.64 12.19
N HIS A 225 -23.15 12.91 12.02
CA HIS A 225 -23.59 13.74 10.92
C HIS A 225 -23.13 13.19 9.56
N GLU A 226 -21.88 12.72 9.47
CA GLU A 226 -21.35 12.09 8.26
C GLU A 226 -22.11 10.81 7.91
N HIS A 227 -22.38 9.95 8.90
CA HIS A 227 -23.16 8.74 8.70
C HIS A 227 -24.58 9.04 8.19
N HIS A 228 -25.23 10.07 8.76
CA HIS A 228 -26.53 10.54 8.29
C HIS A 228 -26.48 10.99 6.82
N VAL A 229 -25.47 11.76 6.44
CA VAL A 229 -25.25 12.24 5.07
C VAL A 229 -25.06 11.07 4.09
N GLU A 230 -24.33 10.02 4.50
CA GLU A 230 -24.11 8.81 3.71
C GLU A 230 -25.40 7.99 3.56
N GLU A 231 -26.14 7.76 4.65
CA GLU A 231 -27.44 7.07 4.62
C GLU A 231 -28.46 7.76 3.70
N GLN A 232 -28.51 9.07 3.73
CA GLN A 232 -29.40 9.87 2.89
C GLN A 232 -28.88 10.05 1.46
N GLN A 233 -27.70 9.54 1.13
CA GLN A 233 -27.06 9.66 -0.18
C GLN A 233 -27.05 11.11 -0.72
N LEU A 234 -26.75 12.07 0.16
CA LEU A 234 -26.78 13.48 -0.22
C LEU A 234 -25.72 13.79 -1.29
N SER A 235 -26.07 14.66 -2.23
CA SER A 235 -25.12 15.17 -3.20
C SER A 235 -23.99 15.97 -2.52
N VAL A 236 -22.83 16.09 -3.17
CA VAL A 236 -21.66 16.81 -2.63
C VAL A 236 -22.00 18.20 -2.11
N ALA A 237 -22.83 18.96 -2.86
CA ALA A 237 -23.26 20.29 -2.44
C ALA A 237 -24.11 20.27 -1.18
N LYS A 238 -25.09 19.36 -1.11
CA LYS A 238 -25.97 19.21 0.07
C LYS A 238 -25.22 18.68 1.28
N ARG A 239 -24.23 17.79 1.07
CA ARG A 239 -23.33 17.30 2.11
C ARG A 239 -22.54 18.45 2.73
N LEU A 240 -21.96 19.31 1.88
CA LEU A 240 -21.22 20.49 2.36
C LEU A 240 -22.13 21.42 3.16
N GLU A 241 -23.32 21.75 2.65
CA GLU A 241 -24.32 22.60 3.33
C GLU A 241 -24.72 22.01 4.69
N TYR A 242 -24.97 20.70 4.75
CA TYR A 242 -25.32 20.00 5.98
C TYR A 242 -24.22 20.12 7.03
N HIS A 243 -22.97 19.86 6.65
CA HIS A 243 -21.84 19.98 7.58
C HIS A 243 -21.57 21.42 8.01
N GLN A 244 -21.72 22.40 7.12
CA GLN A 244 -21.61 23.81 7.48
C GLN A 244 -22.67 24.25 8.49
N THR A 245 -23.81 23.58 8.51
CA THR A 245 -24.95 23.95 9.41
C THR A 245 -24.85 23.18 10.75
N HIS A 246 -24.38 21.94 10.77
CA HIS A 246 -24.52 21.04 11.92
C HIS A 246 -23.19 20.61 12.54
N SER A 247 -22.05 20.78 11.84
CA SER A 247 -20.75 20.27 12.29
C SER A 247 -19.71 21.37 12.54
N LEU A 248 -20.07 22.65 12.42
CA LEU A 248 -19.22 23.81 12.72
C LEU A 248 -19.52 24.41 14.07
#